data_3b90ffbd4222ca5736ea1459336f0475
#
_entry.id   3b90ffbd4222ca5736ea1459336f0475
#
_cell.length_a   1.000
_cell.length_b   1.000
_cell.length_c   1.000
_cell.angle_alpha   90.00
_cell.angle_beta   90.00
_cell.angle_gamma   90.00
#
_symmetry.space_group_name_H-M   'P 1'
#
loop_
_entity.id
_entity.type
_entity.pdbx_description
1 polymer ?
#
loop_
_entity_poly.entity_id
_entity_poly.type
_entity_poly.pdbx_seq_one_letter_code
_entity_poly.pdbx_strand_id
1 'polypeptide(L)'
;MSQKQRTLEEIIPKRLTLVERRWTNKDGSESVSYRIRVYSSELKKYNFISLESTSVSSAKLEGIKLYGTLVSDIETGKAIGNDKRKLTFYIDMFLDHMEVRRKNGHITHHRVVVVRQLLRSLEKFADEHKNPNITSLIDLYEEKYEEWRDRSLTRLTAKALTANTRNNEIQVHRQFFNHLKNKDIIRRSPVTSKFKRQSTNKPFPQKNYSKLMSVMRKEIEQQKHPKIKWNWQCMRTVILLMSGTGCRVTEVKNLRWSHITLDKNKLPRIHFEGKGKERDITVSKRVYGYLMDLKEFKKVWGRDWEWNEKEYEMVFSSWRMKKMLNQFDSWGRRNWYEQSGVDPKEYPLVCFRHKFISDALRNGSHALQIANYTGTSVKMIQMTYGSITAPELYDQVFLNSSTESQDGKERTKWFEKILSQGRERDLT
;
A
#
# COMPACT_ATOMS: atom_id res chain seq x y z
N MET A 1 -8.74 39.62 -42.90
CA MET A 1 -9.13 38.51 -43.82
C MET A 1 -10.50 38.03 -43.40
N SER A 2 -11.52 38.21 -44.27
CA SER A 2 -12.88 37.76 -44.00
C SER A 2 -13.00 36.27 -44.34
N GLN A 3 -13.25 35.45 -43.34
CA GLN A 3 -13.49 34.02 -43.54
C GLN A 3 -15.01 33.80 -43.64
N LYS A 4 -15.48 33.29 -44.76
CA LYS A 4 -16.90 32.91 -44.94
C LYS A 4 -17.05 31.40 -44.74
N GLN A 5 -17.92 31.01 -43.81
CA GLN A 5 -18.32 29.61 -43.63
C GLN A 5 -19.74 29.43 -44.19
N ARG A 6 -19.94 28.36 -44.97
CA ARG A 6 -21.25 27.99 -45.53
C ARG A 6 -21.55 26.55 -45.19
N THR A 7 -22.72 26.30 -44.63
CA THR A 7 -23.26 24.94 -44.52
C THR A 7 -23.63 24.43 -45.89
N LEU A 8 -23.06 23.31 -46.31
CA LEU A 8 -23.36 22.69 -47.59
C LEU A 8 -24.52 21.72 -47.49
N GLU A 9 -24.45 20.79 -46.54
CA GLU A 9 -25.43 19.72 -46.39
C GLU A 9 -25.47 19.23 -44.94
N GLU A 10 -26.66 18.96 -44.44
CA GLU A 10 -26.86 18.21 -43.19
C GLU A 10 -26.93 16.73 -43.53
N ILE A 11 -25.80 16.01 -43.35
CA ILE A 11 -25.68 14.59 -43.75
C ILE A 11 -26.51 13.70 -42.82
N ILE A 12 -26.45 13.98 -41.51
CA ILE A 12 -27.28 13.32 -40.50
C ILE A 12 -27.95 14.41 -39.68
N PRO A 13 -29.31 14.45 -39.66
CA PRO A 13 -30.06 15.50 -38.97
C PRO A 13 -29.59 15.75 -37.56
N LYS A 14 -29.31 17.02 -37.25
CA LYS A 14 -28.84 17.49 -35.93
C LYS A 14 -27.52 16.88 -35.43
N ARG A 15 -26.88 15.97 -36.19
CA ARG A 15 -25.67 15.26 -35.69
C ARG A 15 -24.43 15.49 -36.55
N LEU A 16 -24.57 15.47 -37.90
CA LEU A 16 -23.45 15.59 -38.82
C LEU A 16 -23.76 16.56 -39.93
N THR A 17 -22.99 17.62 -40.05
CA THR A 17 -23.17 18.64 -41.11
C THR A 17 -21.85 18.85 -41.83
N LEU A 18 -21.87 18.89 -43.16
CA LEU A 18 -20.74 19.28 -44.00
C LEU A 18 -20.70 20.80 -44.14
N VAL A 19 -19.56 21.38 -43.88
CA VAL A 19 -19.31 22.83 -43.88
C VAL A 19 -18.16 23.14 -44.81
N GLU A 20 -18.39 24.08 -45.73
CA GLU A 20 -17.37 24.65 -46.60
C GLU A 20 -16.80 25.92 -45.94
N ARG A 21 -15.49 26.09 -46.03
CA ARG A 21 -14.79 27.28 -45.62
C ARG A 21 -14.02 27.85 -46.79
N ARG A 22 -14.27 29.11 -47.12
CA ARG A 22 -13.56 29.85 -48.16
C ARG A 22 -12.79 31.02 -47.58
N TRP A 23 -11.62 31.26 -48.12
CA TRP A 23 -10.82 32.42 -47.79
C TRP A 23 -10.01 32.88 -49.00
N THR A 24 -9.71 34.16 -49.04
CA THR A 24 -8.86 34.74 -50.08
C THR A 24 -7.43 34.81 -49.56
N ASN A 25 -6.50 34.25 -50.30
CA ASN A 25 -5.07 34.27 -50.02
C ASN A 25 -4.49 35.68 -50.24
N LYS A 26 -3.24 35.88 -49.82
CA LYS A 26 -2.54 37.17 -50.01
C LYS A 26 -2.29 37.51 -51.48
N ASP A 27 -2.26 36.54 -52.35
CA ASP A 27 -2.09 36.65 -53.79
C ASP A 27 -3.40 36.87 -54.56
N GLY A 28 -4.53 36.99 -53.87
CA GLY A 28 -5.85 37.16 -54.43
C GLY A 28 -6.55 35.88 -54.83
N SER A 29 -5.90 34.72 -54.73
CA SER A 29 -6.53 33.42 -55.05
C SER A 29 -7.52 33.00 -53.97
N GLU A 30 -8.60 32.31 -54.37
CA GLU A 30 -9.55 31.70 -53.41
C GLU A 30 -9.13 30.28 -53.07
N SER A 31 -9.12 29.97 -51.78
CA SER A 31 -8.94 28.62 -51.27
C SER A 31 -10.21 28.13 -50.59
N VAL A 32 -10.44 26.81 -50.75
CA VAL A 32 -11.61 26.12 -50.18
C VAL A 32 -11.13 24.95 -49.35
N SER A 33 -11.72 24.75 -48.19
CA SER A 33 -11.55 23.54 -47.40
C SER A 33 -12.88 23.06 -46.86
N TYR A 34 -12.98 21.75 -46.67
CA TYR A 34 -14.18 21.12 -46.11
C TYR A 34 -13.98 20.72 -44.69
N ARG A 35 -15.04 20.80 -43.89
CA ARG A 35 -15.09 20.39 -42.48
C ARG A 35 -16.40 19.69 -42.21
N ILE A 36 -16.37 18.77 -41.27
CA ILE A 36 -17.61 18.29 -40.67
C ILE A 36 -17.83 18.98 -39.32
N ARG A 37 -19.08 19.32 -39.06
CA ARG A 37 -19.59 19.76 -37.79
C ARG A 37 -20.35 18.61 -37.14
N VAL A 38 -19.86 18.08 -36.03
CA VAL A 38 -20.44 16.94 -35.32
C VAL A 38 -20.96 17.42 -33.97
N TYR A 39 -22.22 17.12 -33.67
CA TYR A 39 -22.79 17.37 -32.35
C TYR A 39 -22.51 16.21 -31.43
N SER A 40 -21.91 16.47 -30.30
CA SER A 40 -21.75 15.50 -29.22
C SER A 40 -22.80 15.78 -28.13
N SER A 41 -23.70 14.82 -27.90
CA SER A 41 -24.73 14.88 -26.85
C SER A 41 -24.09 14.85 -25.44
N GLU A 42 -22.98 14.15 -25.29
CA GLU A 42 -22.26 14.06 -24.03
C GLU A 42 -21.56 15.36 -23.66
N LEU A 43 -20.96 16.02 -24.64
CA LEU A 43 -20.26 17.28 -24.45
C LEU A 43 -21.17 18.50 -24.61
N LYS A 44 -22.42 18.32 -25.03
CA LYS A 44 -23.42 19.38 -25.33
C LYS A 44 -22.86 20.50 -26.22
N LYS A 45 -21.99 20.15 -27.18
CA LYS A 45 -21.32 21.11 -28.06
C LYS A 45 -21.06 20.52 -29.45
N TYR A 46 -20.86 21.43 -30.41
CA TYR A 46 -20.41 21.07 -31.75
C TYR A 46 -18.88 21.02 -31.81
N ASN A 47 -18.36 19.99 -32.46
CA ASN A 47 -16.95 19.88 -32.82
C ASN A 47 -16.78 20.02 -34.31
N PHE A 48 -15.73 20.72 -34.76
CA PHE A 48 -15.38 20.92 -36.15
C PHE A 48 -14.13 20.11 -36.47
N ILE A 49 -14.21 19.25 -37.51
CA ILE A 49 -13.08 18.43 -37.94
C ILE A 49 -12.79 18.78 -39.38
N SER A 50 -11.56 19.17 -39.69
CA SER A 50 -11.11 19.46 -41.04
C SER A 50 -10.96 18.15 -41.82
N LEU A 51 -11.36 18.15 -43.09
CA LEU A 51 -11.24 17.05 -44.03
C LEU A 51 -10.08 17.33 -44.98
N GLU A 52 -9.46 16.27 -45.49
CA GLU A 52 -8.35 16.39 -46.45
C GLU A 52 -8.88 16.43 -47.90
N SER A 53 -10.14 16.07 -48.10
CA SER A 53 -10.77 16.02 -49.42
C SER A 53 -10.89 17.40 -50.06
N THR A 54 -10.66 17.44 -51.37
CA THR A 54 -10.72 18.63 -52.21
C THR A 54 -12.04 18.81 -52.97
N SER A 55 -12.90 17.79 -52.94
CA SER A 55 -14.24 17.83 -53.60
C SER A 55 -15.35 17.58 -52.57
N VAL A 56 -16.53 18.12 -52.82
CA VAL A 56 -17.73 17.96 -51.97
C VAL A 56 -18.09 16.49 -51.79
N SER A 57 -18.06 15.71 -52.87
CA SER A 57 -18.44 14.30 -52.88
C SER A 57 -17.47 13.46 -52.03
N SER A 58 -16.15 13.67 -52.19
CA SER A 58 -15.13 13.00 -51.41
C SER A 58 -15.19 13.43 -49.93
N ALA A 59 -15.40 14.73 -49.68
CA ALA A 59 -15.54 15.27 -48.32
C ALA A 59 -16.76 14.69 -47.57
N LYS A 60 -17.86 14.45 -48.30
CA LYS A 60 -19.05 13.80 -47.76
C LYS A 60 -18.75 12.36 -47.31
N LEU A 61 -18.10 11.57 -48.18
CA LEU A 61 -17.73 10.17 -47.89
C LEU A 61 -16.72 10.08 -46.73
N GLU A 62 -15.70 10.93 -46.75
CA GLU A 62 -14.72 11.04 -45.68
C GLU A 62 -15.39 11.43 -44.35
N GLY A 63 -16.31 12.40 -44.36
CA GLY A 63 -17.08 12.86 -43.23
C GLY A 63 -17.95 11.76 -42.61
N ILE A 64 -18.62 10.93 -43.44
CA ILE A 64 -19.43 9.79 -42.99
C ILE A 64 -18.55 8.73 -42.32
N LYS A 65 -17.40 8.39 -42.92
CA LYS A 65 -16.44 7.43 -42.33
C LYS A 65 -15.92 7.91 -40.98
N LEU A 66 -15.47 9.17 -40.93
CA LEU A 66 -15.00 9.79 -39.69
C LEU A 66 -16.08 9.84 -38.61
N TYR A 67 -17.34 10.16 -39.01
CA TYR A 67 -18.46 10.16 -38.07
C TYR A 67 -18.72 8.77 -37.47
N GLY A 68 -18.70 7.71 -38.29
CA GLY A 68 -18.84 6.33 -37.81
C GLY A 68 -17.75 5.94 -36.80
N THR A 69 -16.50 6.30 -37.10
CA THR A 69 -15.37 6.11 -36.18
C THR A 69 -15.55 6.91 -34.89
N LEU A 70 -15.99 8.18 -35.00
CA LEU A 70 -16.25 9.06 -33.88
C LEU A 70 -17.38 8.54 -32.98
N VAL A 71 -18.46 8.03 -33.54
CA VAL A 71 -19.56 7.45 -32.77
C VAL A 71 -19.08 6.23 -32.02
N SER A 72 -18.36 5.33 -32.70
CA SER A 72 -17.73 4.17 -32.07
C SER A 72 -16.74 4.57 -30.94
N ASP A 73 -15.94 5.62 -31.19
CA ASP A 73 -14.98 6.14 -30.20
C ASP A 73 -15.67 6.80 -28.99
N ILE A 74 -16.84 7.44 -29.20
CA ILE A 74 -17.67 7.97 -28.09
C ILE A 74 -18.25 6.83 -27.27
N GLU A 75 -18.86 5.83 -27.94
CA GLU A 75 -19.46 4.67 -27.24
C GLU A 75 -18.42 3.84 -26.46
N THR A 76 -17.19 3.76 -26.98
CA THR A 76 -16.08 3.06 -26.35
C THR A 76 -15.27 3.95 -25.39
N GLY A 77 -15.63 5.24 -25.23
CA GLY A 77 -14.92 6.19 -24.38
C GLY A 77 -13.58 6.66 -24.94
N LYS A 78 -13.32 6.45 -26.25
CA LYS A 78 -12.13 6.96 -26.93
C LYS A 78 -12.15 8.48 -27.05
N ALA A 79 -10.98 9.09 -26.98
CA ALA A 79 -10.84 10.53 -27.17
C ALA A 79 -11.13 10.94 -28.61
N ILE A 80 -12.10 11.83 -28.83
CA ILE A 80 -12.47 12.34 -30.13
C ILE A 80 -11.50 13.43 -30.58
N GLY A 81 -10.69 13.19 -31.60
CA GLY A 81 -9.82 14.18 -32.22
C GLY A 81 -8.89 14.93 -31.25
N ASN A 82 -8.72 16.23 -31.43
CA ASN A 82 -7.99 17.09 -30.49
C ASN A 82 -8.73 17.23 -29.14
N ASP A 83 -8.91 16.13 -28.42
CA ASP A 83 -9.65 16.09 -27.18
C ASP A 83 -8.92 16.91 -26.12
N LYS A 84 -9.47 18.09 -25.83
CA LYS A 84 -9.02 18.99 -24.78
C LYS A 84 -9.58 18.60 -23.40
N ARG A 85 -10.09 17.38 -23.24
CA ARG A 85 -10.55 16.95 -21.93
C ARG A 85 -9.37 16.99 -20.95
N LYS A 86 -9.63 17.59 -19.81
CA LYS A 86 -8.62 17.66 -18.74
C LYS A 86 -8.35 16.28 -18.17
N LEU A 87 -7.17 16.10 -17.64
CA LEU A 87 -6.78 14.87 -16.93
C LEU A 87 -7.81 14.44 -15.87
N THR A 88 -8.46 15.41 -15.20
CA THR A 88 -9.51 15.18 -14.20
C THR A 88 -10.66 14.33 -14.73
N PHE A 89 -11.08 14.52 -15.98
CA PHE A 89 -12.12 13.69 -16.62
C PHE A 89 -11.73 12.21 -16.65
N TYR A 90 -10.50 11.90 -17.03
CA TYR A 90 -10.02 10.51 -17.11
C TYR A 90 -9.79 9.90 -15.72
N ILE A 91 -9.39 10.73 -14.75
CA ILE A 91 -9.26 10.30 -13.36
C ILE A 91 -10.63 9.95 -12.79
N ASP A 92 -11.65 10.77 -13.01
CA ASP A 92 -13.01 10.50 -12.53
C ASP A 92 -13.56 9.22 -13.17
N MET A 93 -13.39 9.01 -14.47
CA MET A 93 -13.77 7.77 -15.16
C MET A 93 -13.06 6.53 -14.53
N PHE A 94 -11.79 6.64 -14.21
CA PHE A 94 -11.06 5.56 -13.52
C PHE A 94 -11.56 5.34 -12.10
N LEU A 95 -11.87 6.40 -11.35
CA LEU A 95 -12.40 6.30 -10.01
C LEU A 95 -13.81 5.68 -9.98
N ASP A 96 -14.64 5.97 -10.98
CA ASP A 96 -15.95 5.33 -11.16
C ASP A 96 -15.79 3.83 -11.40
N HIS A 97 -14.82 3.42 -12.24
CA HIS A 97 -14.47 2.01 -12.40
C HIS A 97 -14.02 1.37 -11.06
N MET A 98 -13.23 2.06 -10.26
CA MET A 98 -12.82 1.58 -8.94
C MET A 98 -14.00 1.46 -7.98
N GLU A 99 -14.98 2.38 -8.05
CA GLU A 99 -16.21 2.31 -7.24
C GLU A 99 -17.10 1.12 -7.64
N VAL A 100 -17.22 0.80 -8.93
CA VAL A 100 -17.90 -0.43 -9.39
C VAL A 100 -17.21 -1.67 -8.80
N ARG A 101 -15.88 -1.73 -8.82
CA ARG A 101 -15.12 -2.82 -8.21
C ARG A 101 -15.32 -2.90 -6.69
N ARG A 102 -15.48 -1.76 -6.01
CA ARG A 102 -15.81 -1.70 -4.60
C ARG A 102 -17.20 -2.26 -4.30
N LYS A 103 -18.20 -1.85 -5.08
CA LYS A 103 -19.59 -2.35 -4.95
C LYS A 103 -19.65 -3.87 -5.13
N ASN A 104 -18.83 -4.42 -6.02
CA ASN A 104 -18.72 -5.86 -6.29
C ASN A 104 -17.82 -6.60 -5.26
N GLY A 105 -17.35 -5.93 -4.22
CA GLY A 105 -16.54 -6.57 -3.15
C GLY A 105 -15.08 -6.87 -3.51
N HIS A 106 -14.61 -6.52 -4.73
CA HIS A 106 -13.24 -6.79 -5.17
C HIS A 106 -12.19 -5.92 -4.46
N ILE A 107 -12.59 -4.73 -4.01
CA ILE A 107 -11.70 -3.80 -3.28
C ILE A 107 -12.44 -3.11 -2.13
N THR A 108 -11.70 -2.65 -1.13
CA THR A 108 -12.27 -1.92 0.01
C THR A 108 -12.47 -0.44 -0.31
N HIS A 109 -13.38 0.22 0.41
CA HIS A 109 -13.56 1.68 0.33
C HIS A 109 -12.24 2.43 0.57
N HIS A 110 -11.47 2.02 1.58
CA HIS A 110 -10.17 2.61 1.86
C HIS A 110 -9.21 2.58 0.65
N ARG A 111 -9.25 1.51 -0.16
CA ARG A 111 -8.43 1.44 -1.39
C ARG A 111 -8.81 2.51 -2.40
N VAL A 112 -10.10 2.81 -2.58
CA VAL A 112 -10.55 3.89 -3.47
C VAL A 112 -10.05 5.25 -2.99
N VAL A 113 -10.18 5.52 -1.67
CA VAL A 113 -9.68 6.76 -1.05
C VAL A 113 -8.17 6.92 -1.27
N VAL A 114 -7.39 5.86 -1.04
CA VAL A 114 -5.93 5.89 -1.26
C VAL A 114 -5.58 6.12 -2.73
N VAL A 115 -6.28 5.46 -3.66
CA VAL A 115 -6.08 5.67 -5.11
C VAL A 115 -6.33 7.13 -5.48
N ARG A 116 -7.44 7.71 -5.03
CA ARG A 116 -7.75 9.14 -5.26
C ARG A 116 -6.67 10.07 -4.70
N GLN A 117 -6.16 9.78 -3.50
CA GLN A 117 -5.09 10.59 -2.91
C GLN A 117 -3.78 10.53 -3.70
N LEU A 118 -3.42 9.34 -4.20
CA LEU A 118 -2.19 9.16 -4.96
C LEU A 118 -2.28 9.75 -6.38
N LEU A 119 -3.47 9.80 -7.00
CA LEU A 119 -3.68 10.44 -8.30
C LEU A 119 -3.59 11.98 -8.23
N ARG A 120 -3.78 12.59 -7.06
CA ARG A 120 -3.59 14.05 -6.89
C ARG A 120 -2.20 14.55 -7.25
N SER A 121 -1.18 13.70 -7.10
CA SER A 121 0.18 14.08 -7.54
C SER A 121 0.26 14.19 -9.06
N LEU A 122 -0.43 13.31 -9.79
CA LEU A 122 -0.50 13.36 -11.25
C LEU A 122 -1.32 14.56 -11.74
N GLU A 123 -2.41 14.91 -11.05
CA GLU A 123 -3.19 16.13 -11.35
C GLU A 123 -2.33 17.39 -11.19
N LYS A 124 -1.64 17.52 -10.06
CA LYS A 124 -0.75 18.66 -9.81
C LYS A 124 0.38 18.76 -10.84
N PHE A 125 0.96 17.62 -11.21
CA PHE A 125 1.98 17.58 -12.25
C PHE A 125 1.44 18.08 -13.60
N ALA A 126 0.25 17.62 -14.00
CA ALA A 126 -0.39 18.06 -15.22
C ALA A 126 -0.75 19.56 -15.19
N ASP A 127 -1.27 20.05 -14.06
CA ASP A 127 -1.63 21.47 -13.90
C ASP A 127 -0.41 22.38 -14.03
N GLU A 128 0.72 22.04 -13.39
CA GLU A 128 1.96 22.80 -13.49
C GLU A 128 2.54 22.81 -14.92
N HIS A 129 2.23 21.80 -15.73
CA HIS A 129 2.66 21.71 -17.12
C HIS A 129 1.55 22.12 -18.12
N LYS A 130 0.64 23.01 -17.71
CA LYS A 130 -0.43 23.59 -18.55
C LYS A 130 -1.44 22.55 -19.08
N ASN A 131 -1.67 21.51 -18.32
CA ASN A 131 -2.64 20.45 -18.63
C ASN A 131 -2.47 19.87 -20.04
N PRO A 132 -1.37 19.18 -20.36
CA PRO A 132 -1.17 18.55 -21.66
C PRO A 132 -2.30 17.56 -21.93
N ASN A 133 -2.57 17.28 -23.20
CA ASN A 133 -3.48 16.20 -23.54
C ASN A 133 -2.94 14.85 -23.02
N ILE A 134 -3.82 13.86 -22.85
CA ILE A 134 -3.46 12.60 -22.19
C ILE A 134 -2.32 11.84 -22.89
N THR A 135 -2.19 11.97 -24.20
CA THR A 135 -1.10 11.33 -24.98
C THR A 135 0.23 12.02 -24.72
N SER A 136 0.27 13.36 -24.78
CA SER A 136 1.46 14.15 -24.48
C SER A 136 1.86 14.05 -23.02
N LEU A 137 0.90 13.80 -22.10
CA LEU A 137 1.18 13.57 -20.69
C LEU A 137 2.03 12.31 -20.46
N ILE A 138 1.89 11.30 -21.30
CA ILE A 138 2.70 10.06 -21.19
C ILE A 138 4.17 10.36 -21.38
N ASP A 139 4.51 11.06 -22.46
CA ASP A 139 5.91 11.41 -22.77
C ASP A 139 6.49 12.33 -21.71
N LEU A 140 5.71 13.35 -21.31
CA LEU A 140 6.08 14.29 -20.26
C LEU A 140 6.27 13.61 -18.91
N TYR A 141 5.41 12.62 -18.60
CA TYR A 141 5.51 11.84 -17.36
C TYR A 141 6.80 11.02 -17.33
N GLU A 142 7.15 10.35 -18.43
CA GLU A 142 8.39 9.57 -18.52
C GLU A 142 9.63 10.44 -18.37
N GLU A 143 9.61 11.63 -18.97
CA GLU A 143 10.75 12.54 -19.00
C GLU A 143 10.94 13.31 -17.67
N LYS A 144 9.85 13.80 -17.06
CA LYS A 144 9.95 14.87 -16.02
C LYS A 144 9.29 14.54 -14.70
N TYR A 145 8.45 13.48 -14.60
CA TYR A 145 7.66 13.26 -13.38
C TYR A 145 8.51 13.00 -12.14
N GLU A 146 9.54 12.17 -12.25
CA GLU A 146 10.38 11.82 -11.10
C GLU A 146 11.11 13.05 -10.55
N GLU A 147 11.71 13.84 -11.42
CA GLU A 147 12.42 15.07 -11.05
C GLU A 147 11.46 16.13 -10.48
N TRP A 148 10.30 16.33 -11.13
CA TRP A 148 9.25 17.23 -10.63
C TRP A 148 8.80 16.81 -9.24
N ARG A 149 8.61 15.52 -9.02
CA ARG A 149 8.13 14.98 -7.75
C ARG A 149 9.14 15.21 -6.62
N ASP A 150 10.41 15.06 -6.90
CA ASP A 150 11.48 15.35 -5.94
C ASP A 150 11.53 16.82 -5.55
N ARG A 151 11.42 17.72 -6.53
CA ARG A 151 11.36 19.17 -6.28
C ARG A 151 10.12 19.60 -5.50
N SER A 152 8.96 19.06 -5.82
CA SER A 152 7.69 19.43 -5.16
C SER A 152 7.66 19.06 -3.69
N LEU A 153 8.33 18.00 -3.28
CA LEU A 153 8.40 17.57 -1.88
C LEU A 153 9.35 18.39 -1.04
N THR A 154 10.48 18.79 -1.61
CA THR A 154 11.48 19.61 -0.91
C THR A 154 10.89 20.97 -0.48
N ARG A 155 9.93 21.50 -1.23
CA ARG A 155 9.24 22.76 -0.90
C ARG A 155 8.21 22.62 0.23
N LEU A 156 7.53 21.47 0.35
CA LEU A 156 6.36 21.33 1.25
C LEU A 156 6.68 20.69 2.60
N THR A 157 7.62 19.77 2.69
CA THR A 157 7.83 18.96 3.90
C THR A 157 9.27 18.83 4.36
N ALA A 158 10.25 19.32 3.64
CA ALA A 158 11.69 19.12 3.87
C ALA A 158 12.11 17.61 4.02
N LYS A 159 11.24 16.67 3.66
CA LYS A 159 11.50 15.23 3.73
C LYS A 159 11.26 14.56 2.38
N ALA A 160 12.25 13.84 1.89
CA ALA A 160 12.10 12.98 0.73
C ALA A 160 11.05 11.88 0.99
N LEU A 161 10.27 11.53 -0.03
CA LEU A 161 9.37 10.37 0.04
C LEU A 161 10.17 9.08 0.15
N THR A 162 9.68 8.16 0.99
CA THR A 162 10.28 6.83 1.05
C THR A 162 10.07 6.08 -0.27
N ALA A 163 11.03 5.19 -0.63
CA ALA A 163 10.92 4.34 -1.80
C ALA A 163 9.59 3.54 -1.84
N ASN A 164 9.07 3.14 -0.69
CA ASN A 164 7.79 2.44 -0.60
C ASN A 164 6.61 3.34 -0.99
N THR A 165 6.60 4.58 -0.55
CA THR A 165 5.55 5.56 -0.90
C THR A 165 5.59 5.87 -2.38
N ARG A 166 6.79 6.09 -2.95
CA ARG A 166 6.99 6.30 -4.40
C ARG A 166 6.51 5.10 -5.21
N ASN A 167 6.89 3.88 -4.83
CA ASN A 167 6.44 2.67 -5.52
C ASN A 167 4.90 2.52 -5.49
N ASN A 168 4.25 2.88 -4.39
CA ASN A 168 2.78 2.85 -4.30
C ASN A 168 2.13 3.89 -5.22
N GLU A 169 2.69 5.09 -5.31
CA GLU A 169 2.24 6.15 -6.21
C GLU A 169 2.39 5.72 -7.67
N ILE A 170 3.58 5.28 -8.08
CA ILE A 170 3.86 4.77 -9.42
C ILE A 170 2.96 3.58 -9.78
N GLN A 171 2.69 2.68 -8.83
CA GLN A 171 1.79 1.56 -9.05
C GLN A 171 0.36 2.01 -9.34
N VAL A 172 -0.13 3.05 -8.68
CA VAL A 172 -1.47 3.61 -8.94
C VAL A 172 -1.50 4.32 -10.28
N HIS A 173 -0.48 5.12 -10.62
CA HIS A 173 -0.38 5.76 -11.93
C HIS A 173 -0.35 4.72 -13.05
N ARG A 174 0.43 3.64 -12.88
CA ARG A 174 0.44 2.53 -13.84
C ARG A 174 -0.94 1.87 -13.98
N GLN A 175 -1.67 1.67 -12.89
CA GLN A 175 -3.04 1.13 -12.94
C GLN A 175 -3.97 2.06 -13.71
N PHE A 176 -3.85 3.37 -13.51
CA PHE A 176 -4.61 4.38 -14.23
C PHE A 176 -4.30 4.37 -15.72
N PHE A 177 -3.04 4.49 -16.13
CA PHE A 177 -2.66 4.46 -17.54
C PHE A 177 -3.01 3.12 -18.23
N ASN A 178 -2.84 2.00 -17.55
CA ASN A 178 -3.27 0.69 -18.07
C ASN A 178 -4.80 0.62 -18.26
N HIS A 179 -5.58 1.23 -17.36
CA HIS A 179 -7.03 1.32 -17.56
C HIS A 179 -7.37 2.13 -18.81
N LEU A 180 -6.71 3.26 -19.04
CA LEU A 180 -6.90 4.05 -20.26
C LEU A 180 -6.47 3.29 -21.53
N LYS A 181 -5.37 2.54 -21.44
CA LYS A 181 -4.91 1.68 -22.53
C LYS A 181 -5.93 0.60 -22.85
N ASN A 182 -6.46 -0.08 -21.84
CA ASN A 182 -7.48 -1.12 -22.03
C ASN A 182 -8.82 -0.59 -22.55
N LYS A 183 -9.04 0.72 -22.47
CA LYS A 183 -10.16 1.46 -23.05
C LYS A 183 -9.82 2.04 -24.42
N ASP A 184 -8.67 1.73 -24.99
CA ASP A 184 -8.14 2.26 -26.25
C ASP A 184 -8.07 3.80 -26.31
N ILE A 185 -8.03 4.48 -25.14
CA ILE A 185 -7.90 5.94 -25.05
C ILE A 185 -6.45 6.36 -25.34
N ILE A 186 -5.49 5.53 -24.93
CA ILE A 186 -4.06 5.71 -25.18
C ILE A 186 -3.48 4.43 -25.78
N ARG A 187 -2.47 4.59 -26.65
CA ARG A 187 -1.82 3.44 -27.32
C ARG A 187 -0.82 2.70 -26.41
N ARG A 188 -0.16 3.40 -25.51
CA ARG A 188 0.85 2.85 -24.60
C ARG A 188 0.70 3.41 -23.19
N SER A 189 1.12 2.67 -22.21
CA SER A 189 1.30 3.16 -20.84
C SER A 189 2.73 3.66 -20.65
N PRO A 190 2.98 4.65 -19.78
CA PRO A 190 4.33 5.13 -19.51
C PRO A 190 5.22 4.03 -18.92
N VAL A 191 6.47 4.05 -19.31
CA VAL A 191 7.52 3.24 -18.68
C VAL A 191 7.83 3.84 -17.32
N THR A 192 7.86 3.01 -16.29
CA THR A 192 8.08 3.47 -14.92
C THR A 192 9.12 2.61 -14.23
N SER A 193 10.08 3.24 -13.58
CA SER A 193 11.09 2.57 -12.75
C SER A 193 10.52 2.17 -11.39
N LYS A 194 11.13 1.18 -10.76
CA LYS A 194 10.83 0.80 -9.37
C LYS A 194 12.00 1.17 -8.49
N PHE A 195 11.72 1.87 -7.41
CA PHE A 195 12.73 2.13 -6.39
C PHE A 195 13.01 0.87 -5.57
N LYS A 196 14.27 0.65 -5.21
CA LYS A 196 14.66 -0.45 -4.33
C LYS A 196 13.98 -0.26 -2.97
N ARG A 197 13.12 -1.21 -2.59
CA ARG A 197 12.45 -1.18 -1.29
C ARG A 197 13.48 -1.34 -0.17
N GLN A 198 13.42 -0.45 0.81
CA GLN A 198 14.14 -0.59 2.04
C GLN A 198 13.18 -1.13 3.10
N SER A 199 13.54 -2.23 3.76
CA SER A 199 12.83 -2.67 4.96
C SER A 199 13.24 -1.74 6.09
N THR A 200 12.30 -0.91 6.54
CA THR A 200 12.53 0.06 7.63
C THR A 200 12.16 -0.51 9.01
N ASN A 201 11.48 -1.64 9.05
CA ASN A 201 10.93 -2.19 10.28
C ASN A 201 11.91 -3.21 10.90
N LYS A 202 12.64 -2.77 11.91
CA LYS A 202 13.51 -3.63 12.73
C LYS A 202 12.68 -4.33 13.81
N PRO A 203 13.04 -5.57 14.24
CA PRO A 203 12.47 -6.18 15.44
C PRO A 203 12.87 -5.38 16.67
N PHE A 204 11.99 -5.28 17.66
CA PHE A 204 12.32 -4.60 18.92
C PHE A 204 13.43 -5.38 19.65
N PRO A 205 14.52 -4.71 20.13
CA PRO A 205 15.68 -5.38 20.68
C PRO A 205 15.34 -6.19 21.95
N GLN A 206 15.78 -7.43 22.02
CA GLN A 206 15.45 -8.35 23.11
C GLN A 206 15.92 -7.80 24.48
N LYS A 207 17.14 -7.27 24.58
CA LYS A 207 17.69 -6.72 25.82
C LYS A 207 16.89 -5.52 26.36
N ASN A 208 16.27 -4.74 25.47
CA ASN A 208 15.51 -3.55 25.84
C ASN A 208 14.03 -3.87 26.10
N TYR A 209 13.54 -5.04 25.67
CA TYR A 209 12.14 -5.43 25.83
C TYR A 209 11.76 -5.63 27.31
N SER A 210 12.57 -6.32 28.09
CA SER A 210 12.33 -6.51 29.52
C SER A 210 12.34 -5.18 30.27
N LYS A 211 13.26 -4.29 29.90
CA LYS A 211 13.32 -2.93 30.47
C LYS A 211 12.09 -2.12 30.13
N LEU A 212 11.61 -2.18 28.87
CA LEU A 212 10.37 -1.54 28.45
C LEU A 212 9.17 -2.02 29.27
N MET A 213 9.05 -3.34 29.47
CA MET A 213 7.95 -3.90 30.26
C MET A 213 8.00 -3.47 31.73
N SER A 214 9.19 -3.33 32.29
CA SER A 214 9.38 -2.82 33.66
C SER A 214 9.06 -1.34 33.80
N VAL A 215 9.51 -0.51 32.83
CA VAL A 215 9.19 0.93 32.78
C VAL A 215 7.67 1.11 32.69
N MET A 216 7.01 0.43 31.76
CA MET A 216 5.55 0.53 31.62
C MET A 216 4.81 0.11 32.88
N ARG A 217 5.24 -0.97 33.55
CA ARG A 217 4.62 -1.42 34.79
C ARG A 217 4.74 -0.34 35.90
N LYS A 218 5.93 0.19 36.11
CA LYS A 218 6.19 1.25 37.11
C LYS A 218 5.32 2.49 36.84
N GLU A 219 5.27 2.94 35.59
CA GLU A 219 4.47 4.10 35.19
C GLU A 219 2.97 3.87 35.40
N ILE A 220 2.47 2.65 35.08
CA ILE A 220 1.07 2.27 35.31
C ILE A 220 0.74 2.25 36.81
N GLU A 221 1.62 1.71 37.65
CA GLU A 221 1.44 1.66 39.10
C GLU A 221 1.35 3.08 39.69
N GLN A 222 2.21 3.98 39.26
CA GLN A 222 2.26 5.37 39.72
C GLN A 222 1.16 6.26 39.18
N GLN A 223 0.50 5.86 38.09
CA GLN A 223 -0.56 6.66 37.46
C GLN A 223 -1.80 6.71 38.35
N LYS A 224 -2.18 7.92 38.79
CA LYS A 224 -3.35 8.17 39.65
C LYS A 224 -4.66 8.30 38.87
N HIS A 225 -4.60 8.83 37.64
CA HIS A 225 -5.79 9.09 36.86
C HIS A 225 -6.35 7.80 36.23
N PRO A 226 -7.58 7.34 36.58
CA PRO A 226 -8.10 6.04 36.17
C PRO A 226 -8.11 5.81 34.64
N LYS A 227 -8.53 6.83 33.89
CA LYS A 227 -8.60 6.73 32.42
C LYS A 227 -7.22 6.56 31.77
N ILE A 228 -6.20 7.26 32.27
CA ILE A 228 -4.85 7.16 31.75
C ILE A 228 -4.26 5.80 32.13
N LYS A 229 -4.44 5.39 33.36
CA LYS A 229 -3.99 4.09 33.89
C LYS A 229 -4.56 2.93 33.07
N TRP A 230 -5.87 2.97 32.75
CA TRP A 230 -6.52 2.01 31.87
C TRP A 230 -5.89 1.99 30.47
N ASN A 231 -5.74 3.16 29.83
CA ASN A 231 -5.15 3.25 28.49
C ASN A 231 -3.71 2.69 28.44
N TRP A 232 -2.93 2.95 29.48
CA TRP A 232 -1.56 2.46 29.56
C TRP A 232 -1.51 0.95 29.78
N GLN A 233 -2.39 0.40 30.61
CA GLN A 233 -2.53 -1.05 30.79
C GLN A 233 -2.98 -1.74 29.49
N CYS A 234 -3.96 -1.17 28.77
CA CYS A 234 -4.33 -1.66 27.45
C CYS A 234 -3.14 -1.66 26.49
N MET A 235 -2.37 -0.57 26.45
CA MET A 235 -1.22 -0.47 25.56
C MET A 235 -0.14 -1.49 25.90
N ARG A 236 0.14 -1.70 27.18
CA ARG A 236 1.05 -2.75 27.63
C ARG A 236 0.56 -4.13 27.19
N THR A 237 -0.72 -4.42 27.36
CA THR A 237 -1.32 -5.71 26.93
C THR A 237 -1.27 -5.89 25.42
N VAL A 238 -1.48 -4.84 24.62
CA VAL A 238 -1.29 -4.87 23.16
C VAL A 238 0.14 -5.29 22.79
N ILE A 239 1.14 -4.68 23.44
CA ILE A 239 2.55 -5.02 23.19
C ILE A 239 2.85 -6.47 23.58
N LEU A 240 2.36 -6.92 24.75
CA LEU A 240 2.51 -8.30 25.20
C LEU A 240 1.83 -9.30 24.26
N LEU A 241 0.63 -8.97 23.78
CA LEU A 241 -0.10 -9.81 22.81
C LEU A 241 0.64 -9.88 21.47
N MET A 242 1.07 -8.74 20.93
CA MET A 242 1.79 -8.70 19.65
C MET A 242 3.14 -9.41 19.72
N SER A 243 3.88 -9.27 20.81
CA SER A 243 5.16 -9.96 21.01
C SER A 243 5.02 -11.44 21.39
N GLY A 244 3.85 -11.87 21.87
CA GLY A 244 3.57 -13.27 22.20
C GLY A 244 2.85 -14.06 21.11
N THR A 245 2.27 -13.39 20.09
CA THR A 245 1.48 -14.06 19.02
C THR A 245 1.86 -13.61 17.62
N GLY A 246 2.61 -12.53 17.48
CA GLY A 246 2.89 -11.95 16.18
C GLY A 246 1.65 -11.40 15.45
N CYS A 247 0.54 -11.13 16.14
CA CYS A 247 -0.67 -10.59 15.52
C CYS A 247 -0.46 -9.17 14.96
N ARG A 248 -1.33 -8.78 14.02
CA ARG A 248 -1.34 -7.43 13.46
C ARG A 248 -2.12 -6.47 14.34
N VAL A 249 -1.79 -5.18 14.28
CA VAL A 249 -2.55 -4.13 14.98
C VAL A 249 -4.04 -4.13 14.60
N THR A 250 -4.36 -4.45 13.34
CA THR A 250 -5.75 -4.56 12.88
C THR A 250 -6.49 -5.74 13.52
N GLU A 251 -5.82 -6.84 13.74
CA GLU A 251 -6.37 -8.03 14.41
C GLU A 251 -6.59 -7.76 15.89
N VAL A 252 -5.66 -7.04 16.52
CA VAL A 252 -5.85 -6.57 17.91
C VAL A 252 -7.05 -5.64 18.04
N LYS A 253 -7.27 -4.75 17.07
CA LYS A 253 -8.43 -3.83 17.07
C LYS A 253 -9.79 -4.53 16.99
N ASN A 254 -9.83 -5.69 16.35
CA ASN A 254 -11.06 -6.45 16.15
C ASN A 254 -11.26 -7.52 17.21
N LEU A 255 -10.33 -7.68 18.15
CA LEU A 255 -10.36 -8.74 19.15
C LEU A 255 -11.50 -8.54 20.14
N ARG A 256 -12.35 -9.56 20.29
CA ARG A 256 -13.48 -9.62 21.22
C ARG A 256 -13.20 -10.63 22.31
N TRP A 257 -13.90 -10.50 23.44
CA TRP A 257 -13.81 -11.51 24.52
C TRP A 257 -14.33 -12.87 24.09
N SER A 258 -15.36 -12.92 23.24
CA SER A 258 -15.89 -14.15 22.63
C SER A 258 -14.90 -14.89 21.72
N HIS A 259 -13.88 -14.17 21.21
CA HIS A 259 -12.80 -14.76 20.40
C HIS A 259 -11.74 -15.49 21.24
N ILE A 260 -11.78 -15.40 22.57
CA ILE A 260 -10.81 -15.98 23.48
C ILE A 260 -11.47 -17.18 24.16
N THR A 261 -11.06 -18.38 23.77
CA THR A 261 -11.66 -19.66 24.21
C THR A 261 -10.62 -20.61 24.78
N LEU A 262 -11.08 -21.66 25.42
CA LEU A 262 -10.24 -22.82 25.75
C LEU A 262 -10.69 -23.99 24.88
N ASP A 263 -9.72 -24.72 24.33
CA ASP A 263 -10.04 -25.96 23.60
C ASP A 263 -10.38 -27.13 24.53
N LYS A 264 -10.65 -28.31 23.96
CA LYS A 264 -10.98 -29.53 24.71
C LYS A 264 -9.88 -29.94 25.73
N ASN A 265 -8.64 -29.56 25.46
CA ASN A 265 -7.48 -29.82 26.31
C ASN A 265 -7.16 -28.65 27.26
N LYS A 266 -8.08 -27.69 27.42
CA LYS A 266 -7.92 -26.47 28.19
C LYS A 266 -6.73 -25.58 27.71
N LEU A 267 -6.35 -25.70 26.43
CA LEU A 267 -5.36 -24.84 25.81
C LEU A 267 -6.04 -23.56 25.31
N PRO A 268 -5.48 -22.38 25.63
CA PRO A 268 -6.07 -21.12 25.19
C PRO A 268 -5.95 -20.96 23.69
N ARG A 269 -7.06 -20.55 23.07
CA ARG A 269 -7.17 -20.24 21.65
C ARG A 269 -7.67 -18.82 21.46
N ILE A 270 -7.17 -18.18 20.40
CA ILE A 270 -7.63 -16.85 19.98
C ILE A 270 -8.01 -16.92 18.51
N HIS A 271 -9.23 -16.46 18.23
CA HIS A 271 -9.71 -16.20 16.88
C HIS A 271 -9.33 -14.78 16.45
N PHE A 272 -8.57 -14.64 15.38
CA PHE A 272 -8.20 -13.33 14.83
C PHE A 272 -8.89 -13.06 13.51
N GLU A 273 -9.59 -11.93 13.45
CA GLU A 273 -10.18 -11.36 12.24
C GLU A 273 -9.29 -10.25 11.67
N GLY A 274 -8.82 -10.42 10.43
CA GLY A 274 -7.96 -9.46 9.72
C GLY A 274 -8.50 -9.13 8.33
N LYS A 275 -7.72 -8.43 7.51
CA LYS A 275 -8.08 -8.01 6.14
C LYS A 275 -8.50 -9.21 5.26
N GLY A 276 -9.78 -9.63 5.34
CA GLY A 276 -10.33 -10.73 4.55
C GLY A 276 -9.74 -12.10 4.85
N LYS A 277 -9.10 -12.28 6.00
CA LYS A 277 -8.55 -13.55 6.48
C LYS A 277 -8.81 -13.67 7.96
N GLU A 278 -9.29 -14.84 8.34
CA GLU A 278 -9.51 -15.24 9.72
C GLU A 278 -8.56 -16.38 10.04
N ARG A 279 -8.19 -16.53 11.28
CA ARG A 279 -7.37 -17.63 11.75
C ARG A 279 -7.54 -17.88 13.24
N ASP A 280 -7.51 -19.14 13.60
CA ASP A 280 -7.45 -19.61 14.98
C ASP A 280 -6.01 -19.97 15.33
N ILE A 281 -5.53 -19.48 16.45
CA ILE A 281 -4.22 -19.86 16.96
C ILE A 281 -4.32 -20.34 18.42
N THR A 282 -3.55 -21.34 18.77
CA THR A 282 -3.32 -21.70 20.16
C THR A 282 -2.25 -20.78 20.72
N VAL A 283 -2.48 -20.18 21.88
CA VAL A 283 -1.53 -19.26 22.53
C VAL A 283 -1.00 -19.84 23.83
N SER A 284 0.13 -19.33 24.27
CA SER A 284 0.68 -19.73 25.57
C SER A 284 -0.22 -19.32 26.72
N LYS A 285 -0.21 -20.10 27.81
CA LYS A 285 -0.90 -19.74 29.08
C LYS A 285 -0.51 -18.35 29.56
N ARG A 286 0.73 -17.93 29.29
CA ARG A 286 1.23 -16.59 29.65
C ARG A 286 0.49 -15.48 28.88
N VAL A 287 0.28 -15.63 27.56
CA VAL A 287 -0.48 -14.67 26.76
C VAL A 287 -1.94 -14.61 27.20
N TYR A 288 -2.52 -15.77 27.46
CA TYR A 288 -3.87 -15.86 28.01
C TYR A 288 -4.00 -15.14 29.36
N GLY A 289 -3.03 -15.35 30.26
CA GLY A 289 -2.97 -14.65 31.54
C GLY A 289 -2.99 -13.14 31.40
N TYR A 290 -2.23 -12.57 30.47
CA TYR A 290 -2.24 -11.11 30.23
C TYR A 290 -3.62 -10.57 29.79
N LEU A 291 -4.38 -11.35 29.05
CA LEU A 291 -5.74 -10.97 28.64
C LEU A 291 -6.70 -11.08 29.82
N MET A 292 -6.58 -12.13 30.64
CA MET A 292 -7.41 -12.28 31.84
C MET A 292 -7.11 -11.19 32.88
N ASP A 293 -5.83 -10.86 33.08
CA ASP A 293 -5.43 -9.72 33.93
C ASP A 293 -6.06 -8.41 33.44
N LEU A 294 -6.07 -8.18 32.11
CA LEU A 294 -6.73 -7.01 31.53
C LEU A 294 -8.24 -7.03 31.79
N LYS A 295 -8.89 -8.20 31.72
CA LYS A 295 -10.31 -8.37 31.99
C LYS A 295 -10.65 -8.01 33.43
N GLU A 296 -9.85 -8.46 34.39
CA GLU A 296 -10.02 -8.09 35.79
C GLU A 296 -9.72 -6.61 36.03
N PHE A 297 -8.66 -6.08 35.42
CA PHE A 297 -8.33 -4.66 35.51
C PHE A 297 -9.47 -3.77 34.97
N LYS A 298 -10.19 -4.23 33.92
CA LYS A 298 -11.37 -3.56 33.39
C LYS A 298 -12.49 -3.46 34.42
N LYS A 299 -12.71 -4.50 35.22
CA LYS A 299 -13.76 -4.50 36.27
C LYS A 299 -13.45 -3.48 37.37
N VAL A 300 -12.19 -3.27 37.72
CA VAL A 300 -11.77 -2.36 38.79
C VAL A 300 -11.67 -0.92 38.30
N TRP A 301 -10.95 -0.70 37.22
CA TRP A 301 -10.58 0.64 36.73
C TRP A 301 -11.46 1.15 35.59
N GLY A 302 -12.31 0.29 35.04
CA GLY A 302 -13.25 0.63 33.97
C GLY A 302 -14.66 0.94 34.43
N ARG A 303 -14.93 0.91 35.73
CA ARG A 303 -16.29 1.12 36.29
C ARG A 303 -16.88 2.49 35.97
N ASP A 304 -16.07 3.53 36.01
CA ASP A 304 -16.50 4.91 35.80
C ASP A 304 -16.72 5.28 34.34
N TRP A 305 -16.80 4.29 33.47
CA TRP A 305 -16.92 4.51 32.04
C TRP A 305 -18.27 3.96 31.55
N GLU A 306 -19.02 4.82 30.89
CA GLU A 306 -20.17 4.40 30.11
C GLU A 306 -19.71 3.58 28.91
N TRP A 307 -19.77 2.26 29.07
CA TRP A 307 -19.50 1.33 27.98
C TRP A 307 -20.80 1.03 27.25
N ASN A 308 -20.86 1.28 25.95
CA ASN A 308 -21.94 0.71 25.16
C ASN A 308 -21.72 -0.80 24.99
N GLU A 309 -22.77 -1.57 24.67
CA GLU A 309 -22.71 -3.03 24.57
C GLU A 309 -21.59 -3.51 23.64
N LYS A 310 -21.42 -2.86 22.47
CA LYS A 310 -20.36 -3.20 21.50
C LYS A 310 -18.97 -2.97 22.07
N GLU A 311 -18.76 -1.89 22.81
CA GLU A 311 -17.48 -1.59 23.45
C GLU A 311 -17.18 -2.53 24.60
N TYR A 312 -18.21 -3.00 25.31
CA TYR A 312 -18.04 -3.95 26.39
C TYR A 312 -17.54 -5.31 25.91
N GLU A 313 -18.02 -5.76 24.77
CA GLU A 313 -17.61 -7.02 24.14
C GLU A 313 -16.17 -6.98 23.60
N MET A 314 -15.67 -5.81 23.19
CA MET A 314 -14.30 -5.65 22.67
C MET A 314 -13.27 -5.75 23.79
N VAL A 315 -12.18 -6.48 23.53
CA VAL A 315 -11.01 -6.48 24.41
C VAL A 315 -10.40 -5.08 24.47
N PHE A 316 -10.28 -4.45 23.30
CA PHE A 316 -9.80 -3.08 23.14
C PHE A 316 -10.83 -2.29 22.33
N SER A 317 -11.51 -1.31 22.96
CA SER A 317 -12.50 -0.48 22.24
C SER A 317 -11.89 0.21 21.02
N SER A 318 -12.53 0.08 19.85
CA SER A 318 -12.00 0.57 18.56
C SER A 318 -11.73 2.07 18.55
N TRP A 319 -12.65 2.89 19.12
CA TRP A 319 -12.48 4.34 19.21
C TRP A 319 -11.40 4.72 20.22
N ARG A 320 -11.42 4.09 21.38
CA ARG A 320 -10.42 4.32 22.44
C ARG A 320 -9.04 3.81 22.04
N MET A 321 -8.99 2.72 21.28
CA MET A 321 -7.73 2.21 20.74
C MET A 321 -7.09 3.19 19.78
N LYS A 322 -7.85 3.89 18.93
CA LYS A 322 -7.31 4.95 18.08
C LYS A 322 -6.69 6.07 18.91
N LYS A 323 -7.39 6.53 19.96
CA LYS A 323 -6.89 7.54 20.88
C LYS A 323 -5.66 7.05 21.66
N MET A 324 -5.71 5.82 22.13
CA MET A 324 -4.61 5.15 22.85
C MET A 324 -3.38 5.00 21.96
N LEU A 325 -3.53 4.57 20.70
CA LEU A 325 -2.43 4.46 19.74
C LEU A 325 -1.82 5.83 19.42
N ASN A 326 -2.66 6.86 19.25
CA ASN A 326 -2.16 8.22 19.04
C ASN A 326 -1.39 8.74 20.28
N GLN A 327 -1.87 8.47 21.49
CA GLN A 327 -1.15 8.79 22.71
C GLN A 327 0.15 8.01 22.84
N PHE A 328 0.14 6.74 22.47
CA PHE A 328 1.35 5.93 22.44
C PHE A 328 2.37 6.48 21.44
N ASP A 329 1.94 6.83 20.22
CA ASP A 329 2.82 7.36 19.19
C ASP A 329 3.38 8.75 19.55
N SER A 330 2.59 9.61 20.20
CA SER A 330 2.99 10.97 20.53
C SER A 330 3.77 11.08 21.87
N TRP A 331 3.37 10.33 22.90
CA TRP A 331 3.93 10.41 24.25
C TRP A 331 4.55 9.10 24.71
N GLY A 332 3.82 7.98 24.65
CA GLY A 332 4.26 6.71 25.22
C GLY A 332 5.51 6.15 24.55
N ARG A 333 5.58 6.18 23.23
CA ARG A 333 6.79 5.76 22.50
C ARG A 333 7.99 6.61 22.90
N ARG A 334 7.84 7.94 22.95
CA ARG A 334 8.92 8.82 23.35
C ARG A 334 9.41 8.49 24.76
N ASN A 335 8.53 8.52 25.73
CA ASN A 335 8.94 8.37 27.14
C ASN A 335 9.35 6.93 27.51
N TRP A 336 8.57 5.93 27.12
CA TRP A 336 8.87 4.53 27.51
C TRP A 336 10.04 3.94 26.73
N TYR A 337 10.16 4.28 25.43
CA TYR A 337 11.27 3.77 24.63
C TYR A 337 12.59 4.43 25.02
N GLU A 338 12.62 5.75 25.20
CA GLU A 338 13.81 6.46 25.66
C GLU A 338 14.27 5.93 27.02
N GLN A 339 13.36 5.76 27.99
CA GLN A 339 13.69 5.16 29.28
C GLN A 339 14.18 3.70 29.15
N SER A 340 13.71 2.97 28.14
CA SER A 340 14.17 1.63 27.84
C SER A 340 15.48 1.60 27.04
N GLY A 341 15.99 2.75 26.60
CA GLY A 341 17.23 2.89 25.82
C GLY A 341 17.05 2.59 24.34
N VAL A 342 15.88 2.95 23.76
CA VAL A 342 15.54 2.72 22.36
C VAL A 342 15.03 4.01 21.71
N ASP A 343 15.50 4.34 20.50
CA ASP A 343 14.97 5.48 19.74
C ASP A 343 13.53 5.20 19.30
N PRO A 344 12.54 6.02 19.73
CA PRO A 344 11.14 5.84 19.36
C PRO A 344 10.86 5.96 17.87
N LYS A 345 11.70 6.65 17.10
CA LYS A 345 11.53 6.82 15.64
C LYS A 345 11.81 5.54 14.86
N GLU A 346 12.69 4.69 15.36
CA GLU A 346 13.10 3.45 14.69
C GLU A 346 12.13 2.28 14.88
N TYR A 347 11.34 2.29 15.96
CA TYR A 347 10.53 1.13 16.37
C TYR A 347 9.02 1.44 16.44
N PRO A 348 8.30 1.45 15.30
CA PRO A 348 6.84 1.53 15.30
C PRO A 348 6.23 0.27 15.95
N LEU A 349 4.96 0.33 16.36
CA LEU A 349 4.28 -0.77 17.08
C LEU A 349 4.40 -2.14 16.39
N VAL A 350 4.49 -2.17 15.07
CA VAL A 350 4.69 -3.41 14.30
C VAL A 350 6.02 -4.11 14.62
N CYS A 351 6.99 -3.43 15.22
CA CYS A 351 8.28 -4.00 15.63
C CYS A 351 8.12 -5.18 16.62
N PHE A 352 7.03 -5.22 17.40
CA PHE A 352 6.75 -6.34 18.31
C PHE A 352 6.30 -7.60 17.57
N ARG A 353 5.60 -7.45 16.46
CA ARG A 353 5.34 -8.58 15.55
C ARG A 353 6.63 -9.05 14.88
N HIS A 354 7.48 -8.12 14.46
CA HIS A 354 8.80 -8.47 13.91
C HIS A 354 9.65 -9.20 14.97
N LYS A 355 9.60 -8.73 16.22
CA LYS A 355 10.26 -9.43 17.34
C LYS A 355 9.78 -10.87 17.47
N PHE A 356 8.46 -11.11 17.52
CA PHE A 356 7.91 -12.46 17.63
C PHE A 356 8.42 -13.37 16.49
N ILE A 357 8.37 -12.90 15.24
CA ILE A 357 8.80 -13.69 14.08
C ILE A 357 10.32 -13.97 14.14
N SER A 358 11.12 -12.95 14.51
CA SER A 358 12.58 -13.12 14.65
C SER A 358 12.93 -14.09 15.76
N ASP A 359 12.26 -14.00 16.91
CA ASP A 359 12.51 -14.90 18.03
C ASP A 359 12.10 -16.34 17.71
N ALA A 360 10.96 -16.53 17.00
CA ALA A 360 10.51 -17.84 16.55
C ALA A 360 11.50 -18.48 15.57
N LEU A 361 12.05 -17.69 14.64
CA LEU A 361 13.08 -18.16 13.71
C LEU A 361 14.38 -18.54 14.45
N ARG A 362 14.84 -17.69 15.39
CA ARG A 362 16.02 -17.97 16.23
C ARG A 362 15.86 -19.22 17.07
N ASN A 363 14.62 -19.50 17.50
CA ASN A 363 14.28 -20.73 18.24
C ASN A 363 14.05 -21.96 17.34
N GLY A 364 14.42 -21.89 16.05
CA GLY A 364 14.37 -23.02 15.13
C GLY A 364 12.99 -23.30 14.52
N SER A 365 12.00 -22.41 14.69
CA SER A 365 10.69 -22.63 14.08
C SER A 365 10.74 -22.47 12.56
N HIS A 366 10.13 -23.38 11.84
CA HIS A 366 10.07 -23.35 10.36
C HIS A 366 9.29 -22.11 9.86
N ALA A 367 9.80 -21.47 8.80
CA ALA A 367 9.16 -20.30 8.19
C ALA A 367 7.70 -20.55 7.76
N LEU A 368 7.37 -21.76 7.30
CA LEU A 368 6.00 -22.15 6.96
C LEU A 368 5.08 -22.18 8.20
N GLN A 369 5.56 -22.73 9.31
CA GLN A 369 4.79 -22.75 10.57
C GLN A 369 4.53 -21.33 11.08
N ILE A 370 5.56 -20.47 11.06
CA ILE A 370 5.44 -19.06 11.44
C ILE A 370 4.49 -18.33 10.48
N ALA A 371 4.54 -18.61 9.18
CA ALA A 371 3.66 -18.02 8.18
C ALA A 371 2.19 -18.34 8.47
N ASN A 372 1.87 -19.60 8.73
CA ASN A 372 0.53 -20.07 9.08
C ASN A 372 0.06 -19.45 10.41
N TYR A 373 0.91 -19.47 11.43
CA TYR A 373 0.59 -18.95 12.75
C TYR A 373 0.34 -17.44 12.75
N THR A 374 1.17 -16.67 12.04
CA THR A 374 1.08 -15.21 12.01
C THR A 374 0.20 -14.66 10.89
N GLY A 375 -0.28 -15.50 9.96
CA GLY A 375 -1.05 -15.10 8.80
C GLY A 375 -0.27 -14.23 7.80
N THR A 376 1.05 -14.48 7.66
CA THR A 376 1.90 -13.86 6.63
C THR A 376 2.31 -14.90 5.59
N SER A 377 3.03 -14.52 4.53
CA SER A 377 3.55 -15.47 3.57
C SER A 377 5.00 -15.85 3.88
N VAL A 378 5.41 -17.08 3.54
CA VAL A 378 6.80 -17.52 3.64
C VAL A 378 7.73 -16.56 2.88
N LYS A 379 7.33 -16.10 1.70
CA LYS A 379 8.08 -15.10 0.92
C LYS A 379 8.33 -13.82 1.70
N MET A 380 7.34 -13.32 2.44
CA MET A 380 7.50 -12.13 3.27
C MET A 380 8.43 -12.37 4.46
N ILE A 381 8.40 -13.57 5.05
CA ILE A 381 9.34 -13.94 6.11
C ILE A 381 10.76 -13.95 5.54
N GLN A 382 11.00 -14.64 4.44
CA GLN A 382 12.31 -14.70 3.79
C GLN A 382 12.84 -13.32 3.39
N MET A 383 12.00 -12.48 2.77
CA MET A 383 12.40 -11.13 2.35
C MET A 383 12.72 -10.20 3.54
N THR A 384 12.02 -10.35 4.67
CA THR A 384 12.14 -9.43 5.80
C THR A 384 13.18 -9.89 6.82
N TYR A 385 13.35 -11.20 6.98
CA TYR A 385 14.15 -11.80 8.05
C TYR A 385 15.28 -12.71 7.54
N GLY A 386 15.36 -12.96 6.25
CA GLY A 386 16.38 -13.85 5.68
C GLY A 386 17.82 -13.41 5.95
N SER A 387 18.06 -12.09 6.08
CA SER A 387 19.37 -11.55 6.45
C SER A 387 19.71 -11.68 7.94
N ILE A 388 18.70 -11.87 8.80
CA ILE A 388 18.89 -12.02 10.26
C ILE A 388 19.28 -13.45 10.60
N THR A 389 18.86 -14.40 9.77
CA THR A 389 18.95 -15.82 10.10
C THR A 389 20.23 -16.50 9.60
N ALA A 390 20.91 -15.93 8.61
CA ALA A 390 22.06 -16.61 7.99
C ALA A 390 23.26 -16.86 8.95
N PRO A 391 23.72 -15.91 9.78
CA PRO A 391 24.80 -16.17 10.73
C PRO A 391 24.34 -16.94 11.97
N GLU A 392 23.10 -16.69 12.45
CA GLU A 392 22.56 -17.27 13.69
C GLU A 392 22.03 -18.71 13.50
N LEU A 393 21.72 -19.10 12.26
CA LEU A 393 21.30 -20.45 11.92
C LEU A 393 22.47 -21.42 11.70
N TYR A 394 23.70 -20.91 11.56
CA TYR A 394 24.87 -21.78 11.36
C TYR A 394 24.94 -22.84 12.47
N ASP A 395 24.85 -22.43 13.71
CA ASP A 395 24.88 -23.33 14.86
C ASP A 395 23.69 -24.31 14.88
N GLN A 396 22.50 -23.88 14.44
CA GLN A 396 21.30 -24.72 14.41
C GLN A 396 21.28 -25.70 13.21
N VAL A 397 21.78 -25.28 12.06
CA VAL A 397 21.86 -26.13 10.86
C VAL A 397 22.98 -27.15 10.99
N PHE A 398 24.09 -26.78 11.61
CA PHE A 398 25.29 -27.63 11.68
C PHE A 398 25.47 -28.33 13.04
N LEU A 399 24.98 -27.75 14.16
CA LEU A 399 25.12 -28.37 15.48
C LEU A 399 23.93 -29.26 15.88
N ASN A 400 22.75 -29.13 15.24
CA ASN A 400 21.57 -29.97 15.51
C ASN A 400 21.40 -31.15 14.54
N SER A 401 22.27 -31.32 13.54
CA SER A 401 22.36 -32.58 12.84
C SER A 401 23.08 -33.56 13.78
N SER A 402 22.31 -34.48 14.36
CA SER A 402 22.77 -35.51 15.32
C SER A 402 23.87 -36.43 14.76
N THR A 403 24.22 -36.31 13.49
CA THR A 403 25.35 -36.94 12.81
C THR A 403 26.67 -36.19 12.92
N GLU A 404 26.69 -34.88 13.10
CA GLU A 404 27.95 -34.12 13.18
C GLU A 404 28.55 -34.06 14.58
N SER A 405 27.77 -34.22 15.66
CA SER A 405 28.31 -34.10 17.01
C SER A 405 29.22 -35.26 17.45
N GLN A 406 29.02 -36.46 16.94
CA GLN A 406 29.89 -37.60 17.19
C GLN A 406 31.01 -37.75 16.16
N ASP A 407 30.69 -37.71 14.86
CA ASP A 407 31.66 -37.76 13.78
C ASP A 407 32.65 -36.58 13.77
N GLY A 408 32.19 -35.37 14.10
CA GLY A 408 33.04 -34.19 14.16
C GLY A 408 34.07 -34.29 15.31
N LYS A 409 33.67 -34.76 16.50
CA LYS A 409 34.58 -34.94 17.66
C LYS A 409 35.53 -36.10 17.43
N GLU A 410 35.13 -37.20 16.80
CA GLU A 410 35.97 -38.33 16.43
C GLU A 410 36.98 -37.94 15.34
N ARG A 411 36.54 -37.20 14.34
CA ARG A 411 37.39 -36.67 13.27
C ARG A 411 38.45 -35.70 13.80
N THR A 412 38.07 -34.79 14.71
CA THR A 412 39.01 -33.85 15.32
C THR A 412 40.05 -34.58 16.16
N LYS A 413 39.61 -35.55 17.00
CA LYS A 413 40.54 -36.40 17.80
C LYS A 413 41.48 -37.22 16.90
N TRP A 414 40.97 -37.79 15.82
CA TRP A 414 41.72 -38.54 14.85
C TRP A 414 42.76 -37.62 14.13
N PHE A 415 42.37 -36.43 13.76
CA PHE A 415 43.21 -35.45 13.07
C PHE A 415 44.32 -34.92 14.02
N GLU A 416 44.00 -34.62 15.24
CA GLU A 416 44.97 -34.25 16.31
C GLU A 416 45.98 -35.36 16.57
N LYS A 417 45.53 -36.63 16.61
CA LYS A 417 46.42 -37.79 16.75
C LYS A 417 47.35 -37.96 15.59
N ILE A 418 46.92 -37.73 14.34
CA ILE A 418 47.78 -37.81 13.15
C ILE A 418 48.77 -36.65 13.12
N LEU A 419 48.37 -35.45 13.50
CA LEU A 419 49.25 -34.29 13.55
C LEU A 419 50.32 -34.45 14.64
N SER A 420 50.00 -35.07 15.78
CA SER A 420 51.00 -35.35 16.82
C SER A 420 52.02 -36.41 16.36
N GLN A 421 51.58 -37.48 15.68
CA GLN A 421 52.46 -38.50 15.09
C GLN A 421 53.39 -37.93 13.99
N GLY A 422 52.90 -36.93 13.23
CA GLY A 422 53.71 -36.23 12.23
C GLY A 422 54.82 -35.38 12.90
N ARG A 423 54.52 -34.70 13.98
CA ARG A 423 55.48 -33.87 14.72
C ARG A 423 56.57 -34.70 15.46
N GLU A 424 56.23 -35.91 15.88
CA GLU A 424 57.21 -36.82 16.50
C GLU A 424 58.17 -37.41 15.47
N ARG A 425 57.81 -37.51 14.18
CA ARG A 425 58.69 -37.95 13.10
C ARG A 425 59.70 -36.91 12.67
N ASP A 426 59.42 -35.62 12.84
CA ASP A 426 60.34 -34.53 12.52
C ASP A 426 61.36 -34.26 13.64
N LEU A 427 61.31 -35.00 14.74
CA LEU A 427 62.21 -34.89 15.92
C LEU A 427 63.12 -36.11 16.08
N THR A 428 63.03 -37.09 15.19
CA THR A 428 63.94 -38.24 15.08
C THR A 428 64.68 -38.23 13.75
#